data_fb540d2b96bc8c5b7178a39db36f33a3
#
_entry.id   fb540d2b96bc8c5b7178a39db36f33a3
#
_cell.length_a   1.000
_cell.length_b   1.000
_cell.length_c   1.000
_cell.angle_alpha   90.00
_cell.angle_beta   90.00
_cell.angle_gamma   90.00
#
_symmetry.space_group_name_H-M   'P 1'
#
loop_
_entity.id
_entity.type
_entity.pdbx_description
1 polymer ?
#
loop_
_entity_poly.entity_id
_entity_poly.type
_entity_poly.pdbx_seq_one_letter_code
_entity_poly.pdbx_strand_id
1 'polypeptide(L)'
;MSQQFKDASEQQFSAIDFLPGSSWSPLAEPVPSGSIHRLKMKAGSTIPPHTHPADEFVILLSGELITGGRKCEEGCFWFTPAGTRQGPHEAVTDIELITIRLGPMGPFES
;
A
#
# COMPACT_ATOMS: atom_id res chain seq x y z
N MET A 1 -8.45 -9.61 27.02
CA MET A 1 -8.02 -8.62 26.02
C MET A 1 -9.19 -7.75 25.62
N SER A 2 -8.93 -6.49 25.30
CA SER A 2 -9.95 -5.54 24.88
C SER A 2 -9.78 -5.20 23.39
N GLN A 3 -10.83 -4.63 22.81
CA GLN A 3 -10.72 -4.07 21.46
C GLN A 3 -9.70 -2.92 21.48
N GLN A 4 -9.01 -2.75 20.35
CA GLN A 4 -8.03 -1.68 20.18
C GLN A 4 -8.53 -0.73 19.09
N PHE A 5 -8.39 0.57 19.36
CA PHE A 5 -8.88 1.61 18.47
C PHE A 5 -7.76 2.56 18.08
N LYS A 6 -7.84 3.09 16.88
CA LYS A 6 -6.95 4.15 16.42
C LYS A 6 -7.78 5.14 15.60
N ASP A 7 -8.18 6.23 16.23
CA ASP A 7 -9.00 7.23 15.57
C ASP A 7 -8.23 7.94 14.44
N ALA A 8 -8.94 8.49 13.48
CA ALA A 8 -8.31 9.17 12.35
C ALA A 8 -7.32 10.25 12.81
N SER A 9 -7.62 10.97 13.89
CA SER A 9 -6.74 12.00 14.45
C SER A 9 -5.41 11.44 14.97
N GLU A 10 -5.34 10.13 15.27
CA GLU A 10 -4.14 9.45 15.73
C GLU A 10 -3.34 8.81 14.61
N GLN A 11 -3.88 8.82 13.38
CA GLN A 11 -3.26 8.19 12.22
C GLN A 11 -2.37 9.21 11.52
N GLN A 12 -1.12 9.29 11.98
CA GLN A 12 -0.13 10.20 11.42
C GLN A 12 0.55 9.58 10.21
N PHE A 13 0.62 10.34 9.11
CA PHE A 13 1.31 9.89 7.91
C PHE A 13 2.75 10.38 7.96
N SER A 14 3.69 9.50 7.64
CA SER A 14 5.10 9.82 7.49
C SER A 14 5.59 9.43 6.11
N ALA A 15 6.53 10.23 5.58
CA ALA A 15 7.10 9.96 4.26
C ALA A 15 7.85 8.62 4.26
N ILE A 16 7.80 7.93 3.14
CA ILE A 16 8.57 6.72 2.92
C ILE A 16 9.80 7.12 2.10
N ASP A 17 10.97 7.15 2.74
CA ASP A 17 12.18 7.74 2.16
C ASP A 17 12.57 7.17 0.81
N PHE A 18 12.44 5.86 0.62
CA PHE A 18 12.80 5.19 -0.63
C PHE A 18 11.67 5.17 -1.67
N LEU A 19 10.53 5.81 -1.38
CA LEU A 19 9.38 5.91 -2.29
C LEU A 19 8.94 7.37 -2.38
N PRO A 20 9.64 8.20 -3.18
CA PRO A 20 9.31 9.62 -3.30
C PRO A 20 7.84 9.85 -3.66
N GLY A 21 7.19 10.78 -2.97
CA GLY A 21 5.78 11.08 -3.16
C GLY A 21 4.81 10.18 -2.39
N SER A 22 5.32 9.14 -1.73
CA SER A 22 4.51 8.22 -0.94
C SER A 22 4.66 8.49 0.54
N SER A 23 3.55 8.33 1.28
CA SER A 23 3.54 8.39 2.73
C SER A 23 2.59 7.32 3.28
N TRP A 24 2.80 6.91 4.51
CA TRP A 24 2.00 5.85 5.09
C TRP A 24 1.67 6.09 6.56
N SER A 25 0.61 5.44 7.01
CA SER A 25 0.21 5.42 8.41
C SER A 25 -0.06 3.97 8.82
N PRO A 26 0.82 3.34 9.60
CA PRO A 26 0.60 1.99 10.07
C PRO A 26 -0.60 1.92 11.00
N LEU A 27 -1.44 0.89 10.84
CA LEU A 27 -2.61 0.66 11.68
C LEU A 27 -2.45 -0.54 12.60
N ALA A 28 -1.91 -1.65 12.10
CA ALA A 28 -1.75 -2.87 12.88
C ALA A 28 -0.72 -3.80 12.26
N GLU A 29 -0.21 -4.72 13.07
CA GLU A 29 0.63 -5.84 12.62
C GLU A 29 -0.19 -7.12 12.81
N PRO A 30 -0.92 -7.58 11.75
CA PRO A 30 -1.86 -8.69 11.90
C PRO A 30 -1.19 -10.04 12.15
N VAL A 31 0.03 -10.20 11.68
CA VAL A 31 0.91 -11.34 11.88
C VAL A 31 2.33 -10.82 11.99
N PRO A 32 3.29 -11.59 12.54
CA PRO A 32 4.68 -11.14 12.63
C PRO A 32 5.22 -10.64 11.29
N SER A 33 5.77 -9.44 11.26
CA SER A 33 6.30 -8.74 10.09
C SER A 33 5.25 -8.35 9.04
N GLY A 34 3.97 -8.58 9.31
CA GLY A 34 2.88 -8.13 8.45
C GLY A 34 2.52 -6.68 8.73
N SER A 35 1.60 -6.16 7.94
CA SER A 35 1.17 -4.77 8.11
C SER A 35 -0.24 -4.55 7.58
N ILE A 36 -1.01 -3.80 8.34
CA ILE A 36 -2.23 -3.15 7.84
C ILE A 36 -1.94 -1.66 7.92
N HIS A 37 -1.98 -0.98 6.78
CA HIS A 37 -1.64 0.44 6.76
C HIS A 37 -2.39 1.19 5.67
N ARG A 38 -2.52 2.50 5.87
CA ARG A 38 -2.97 3.44 4.84
C ARG A 38 -1.74 3.95 4.11
N LEU A 39 -1.84 4.07 2.79
CA LEU A 39 -0.80 4.61 1.94
C LEU A 39 -1.37 5.74 1.10
N LYS A 40 -0.66 6.85 1.03
CA LYS A 40 -0.96 7.97 0.14
C LYS A 40 0.16 8.13 -0.87
N MET A 41 -0.20 8.39 -2.11
CA MET A 41 0.76 8.74 -3.17
C MET A 41 0.31 10.04 -3.82
N LYS A 42 1.25 10.94 -4.04
CA LYS A 42 0.99 12.17 -4.79
C LYS A 42 0.89 11.85 -6.28
N ALA A 43 0.05 12.60 -7.00
CA ALA A 43 -0.05 12.51 -8.45
C ALA A 43 1.34 12.57 -9.08
N GLY A 44 1.60 11.65 -10.01
CA GLY A 44 2.89 11.54 -10.71
C GLY A 44 3.94 10.72 -9.99
N SER A 45 3.69 10.28 -8.74
CA SER A 45 4.64 9.42 -8.04
C SER A 45 4.49 7.96 -8.49
N THR A 46 5.56 7.19 -8.32
CA THR A 46 5.63 5.80 -8.76
C THR A 46 6.24 4.93 -7.66
N ILE A 47 5.65 3.78 -7.43
CA ILE A 47 6.26 2.72 -6.64
C ILE A 47 6.78 1.68 -7.63
N PRO A 48 8.11 1.39 -7.60
CA PRO A 48 8.70 0.43 -8.54
C PRO A 48 8.09 -0.97 -8.41
N PRO A 49 8.26 -1.82 -9.43
CA PRO A 49 7.88 -3.22 -9.32
C PRO A 49 8.55 -3.87 -8.11
N HIS A 50 7.83 -4.75 -7.46
CA HIS A 50 8.34 -5.43 -6.27
C HIS A 50 7.63 -6.77 -6.09
N THR A 51 8.22 -7.61 -5.24
CA THR A 51 7.70 -8.93 -4.92
C THR A 51 7.72 -9.08 -3.41
N HIS A 52 6.55 -9.34 -2.82
CA HIS A 52 6.47 -9.65 -1.39
C HIS A 52 6.53 -11.16 -1.18
N PRO A 53 7.25 -11.65 -0.17
CA PRO A 53 7.24 -13.07 0.17
C PRO A 53 5.96 -13.50 0.90
N ALA A 54 4.94 -12.64 0.92
CA ALA A 54 3.69 -12.87 1.63
C ALA A 54 2.52 -12.37 0.80
N ASP A 55 1.32 -12.90 1.08
CA ASP A 55 0.09 -12.45 0.44
C ASP A 55 -0.21 -10.99 0.79
N GLU A 56 -0.71 -10.25 -0.20
CA GLU A 56 -1.08 -8.86 -0.01
C GLU A 56 -2.44 -8.57 -0.62
N PHE A 57 -3.25 -7.81 0.11
CA PHE A 57 -4.57 -7.35 -0.30
C PHE A 57 -4.56 -5.83 -0.28
N VAL A 58 -5.10 -5.21 -1.34
CA VAL A 58 -5.17 -3.75 -1.45
C VAL A 58 -6.55 -3.32 -1.90
N ILE A 59 -7.04 -2.25 -1.29
CA ILE A 59 -8.24 -1.57 -1.79
C ILE A 59 -7.92 -0.09 -2.00
N LEU A 60 -8.24 0.42 -3.19
CA LEU A 60 -8.07 1.83 -3.54
C LEU A 60 -9.25 2.62 -2.98
N LEU A 61 -8.98 3.51 -2.03
CA LEU A 61 -10.01 4.31 -1.38
C LEU A 61 -10.38 5.56 -2.17
N SER A 62 -9.40 6.17 -2.83
CA SER A 62 -9.64 7.39 -3.61
C SER A 62 -8.59 7.57 -4.69
N GLY A 63 -8.96 8.27 -5.75
CA GLY A 63 -8.09 8.61 -6.85
C GLY A 63 -8.01 7.55 -7.93
N GLU A 64 -7.07 7.75 -8.85
CA GLU A 64 -6.85 6.88 -9.99
C GLU A 64 -5.39 6.42 -10.01
N LEU A 65 -5.18 5.14 -10.16
CA LEU A 65 -3.88 4.48 -10.09
C LEU A 65 -3.74 3.52 -11.28
N ILE A 66 -2.54 3.42 -11.83
CA ILE A 66 -2.21 2.38 -12.81
C ILE A 66 -1.26 1.41 -12.13
N THR A 67 -1.60 0.13 -12.11
CA THR A 67 -0.73 -0.91 -11.57
C THR A 67 -0.48 -1.99 -12.61
N GLY A 68 0.80 -2.22 -12.93
CA GLY A 68 1.18 -3.19 -13.96
C GLY A 68 0.54 -2.89 -15.31
N GLY A 69 0.31 -1.63 -15.64
CA GLY A 69 -0.35 -1.20 -16.87
C GLY A 69 -1.88 -1.23 -16.83
N ARG A 70 -2.47 -1.69 -15.72
CA ARG A 70 -3.93 -1.72 -15.57
C ARG A 70 -4.43 -0.51 -14.78
N LYS A 71 -5.43 0.18 -15.32
CA LYS A 71 -6.07 1.30 -14.66
C LYS A 71 -7.00 0.82 -13.55
N CYS A 72 -6.86 1.44 -12.37
CA CYS A 72 -7.69 1.18 -11.20
C CYS A 72 -8.30 2.49 -10.73
N GLU A 73 -9.58 2.43 -10.36
CA GLU A 73 -10.33 3.57 -9.87
C GLU A 73 -10.83 3.29 -8.44
N GLU A 74 -11.40 4.29 -7.80
CA GLU A 74 -11.93 4.20 -6.45
C GLU A 74 -12.77 2.93 -6.26
N GLY A 75 -12.49 2.19 -5.21
CA GLY A 75 -13.15 0.93 -4.89
C GLY A 75 -12.51 -0.30 -5.50
N CYS A 76 -11.52 -0.13 -6.38
CA CYS A 76 -10.81 -1.27 -6.97
C CYS A 76 -10.06 -2.04 -5.88
N PHE A 77 -10.18 -3.35 -5.93
CA PHE A 77 -9.48 -4.26 -5.04
C PHE A 77 -8.56 -5.15 -5.84
N TRP A 78 -7.37 -5.44 -5.31
CA TRP A 78 -6.54 -6.50 -5.88
C TRP A 78 -5.88 -7.34 -4.81
N PHE A 79 -5.61 -8.59 -5.18
CA PHE A 79 -4.90 -9.55 -4.36
C PHE A 79 -3.63 -9.96 -5.10
N THR A 80 -2.51 -9.91 -4.41
CA THR A 80 -1.23 -10.37 -4.95
C THR A 80 -0.76 -11.53 -4.09
N PRO A 81 -0.76 -12.77 -4.64
CA PRO A 81 -0.23 -13.93 -3.91
C PRO A 81 1.26 -13.78 -3.60
N ALA A 82 1.69 -14.39 -2.52
CA ALA A 82 3.10 -14.44 -2.14
C ALA A 82 3.97 -14.87 -3.33
N GLY A 83 5.09 -14.18 -3.52
CA GLY A 83 6.04 -14.51 -4.59
C GLY A 83 5.64 -14.00 -5.98
N THR A 84 4.56 -13.24 -6.09
CA THR A 84 4.12 -12.67 -7.37
C THR A 84 4.64 -11.25 -7.50
N ARG A 85 5.31 -10.95 -8.63
CA ARG A 85 5.77 -9.61 -8.94
C ARG A 85 4.56 -8.70 -9.22
N GLN A 86 4.54 -7.51 -8.63
CA GLN A 86 3.48 -6.53 -8.86
C GLN A 86 4.06 -5.14 -9.15
N GLY A 87 3.26 -4.29 -9.76
CA GLY A 87 3.64 -2.94 -10.12
C GLY A 87 4.23 -2.83 -11.53
N PRO A 88 4.79 -1.67 -11.87
CA PRO A 88 4.87 -0.47 -11.02
C PRO A 88 3.47 0.08 -10.69
N HIS A 89 3.36 0.73 -9.54
CA HIS A 89 2.16 1.50 -9.20
C HIS A 89 2.41 2.95 -9.57
N GLU A 90 1.53 3.53 -10.38
CA GLU A 90 1.67 4.89 -10.89
C GLU A 90 0.43 5.70 -10.50
N ALA A 91 0.60 6.71 -9.66
CA ALA A 91 -0.51 7.57 -9.26
C ALA A 91 -0.82 8.58 -10.36
N VAL A 92 -1.99 8.45 -10.98
CA VAL A 92 -2.47 9.41 -11.99
C VAL A 92 -2.94 10.69 -11.31
N THR A 93 -3.68 10.53 -10.22
CA THR A 93 -4.08 11.62 -9.33
C THR A 93 -3.48 11.34 -7.95
N ASP A 94 -3.69 12.24 -7.00
CA ASP A 94 -3.43 11.90 -5.60
C ASP A 94 -4.31 10.70 -5.25
N ILE A 95 -3.74 9.70 -4.60
CA ILE A 95 -4.45 8.48 -4.25
C ILE A 95 -4.28 8.14 -2.77
N GLU A 96 -5.23 7.39 -2.26
CA GLU A 96 -5.11 6.74 -0.97
C GLU A 96 -5.61 5.31 -1.08
N LEU A 97 -4.88 4.38 -0.45
CA LEU A 97 -5.27 2.98 -0.42
C LEU A 97 -5.04 2.39 0.97
N ILE A 98 -5.66 1.23 1.22
CA ILE A 98 -5.37 0.40 2.38
C ILE A 98 -4.70 -0.87 1.89
N THR A 99 -3.59 -1.22 2.54
CA THR A 99 -2.86 -2.45 2.29
C THR A 99 -2.95 -3.37 3.49
N ILE A 100 -3.17 -4.64 3.23
CA ILE A 100 -3.07 -5.72 4.22
C ILE A 100 -2.04 -6.70 3.68
N ARG A 101 -0.89 -6.81 4.35
CA ARG A 101 0.18 -7.71 3.95
C ARG A 101 0.45 -8.69 5.09
N LEU A 102 0.47 -9.97 4.76
CA LEU A 102 0.55 -11.04 5.74
C LEU A 102 1.98 -11.60 5.88
N GLY A 103 2.94 -10.69 5.99
CA GLY A 103 4.35 -11.05 6.18
C GLY A 103 5.29 -9.93 5.78
N PRO A 104 6.60 -10.23 5.61
CA PRO A 104 7.61 -9.23 5.29
C PRO A 104 7.40 -8.54 3.94
N MET A 105 7.89 -7.31 3.84
CA MET A 105 7.75 -6.52 2.62
C MET A 105 8.56 -7.08 1.45
N GLY A 106 9.78 -7.54 1.71
CA GLY A 106 10.68 -7.97 0.65
C GLY A 106 11.29 -6.81 -0.14
N PRO A 107 12.05 -7.12 -1.21
CA PRO A 107 12.78 -6.12 -1.96
C PRO A 107 11.94 -5.42 -3.01
N PHE A 108 12.35 -4.17 -3.33
CA PHE A 108 11.84 -3.42 -4.47
C PHE A 108 12.87 -3.44 -5.59
N GLU A 109 12.40 -3.47 -6.83
CA GLU A 109 13.28 -3.37 -8.00
C GLU A 109 13.73 -1.91 -8.17
N SER A 110 14.95 -1.75 -8.59
CA SER A 110 15.51 -0.43 -8.85
C SER A 110 15.23 0.03 -10.29
#